data_36a889793aa7287d0a8cfa01019dfdd8
#
_entry.id   36a889793aa7287d0a8cfa01019dfdd8
#
_cell.length_a   1.000
_cell.length_b   1.000
_cell.length_c   1.000
_cell.angle_alpha   90.00
_cell.angle_beta   90.00
_cell.angle_gamma   90.00
#
_symmetry.space_group_name_H-M   'P 1'
#
loop_
_entity.id
_entity.type
_entity.pdbx_description
1 polymer ?
#
loop_
_entity_poly.entity_id
_entity_poly.type
_entity_poly.pdbx_seq_one_letter_code
_entity_poly.pdbx_strand_id
1 'polypeptide(L)'
;MKNLCAELERTWHEEIPISKAMGIRVTDFANDQLVVRAELEPNINVHGTAFAGSLYAIAALCGWGMTWLQLKTRRIDGSIVIANGQIHYERPVKEPIVATCRFILADQFTISIVKPGKYSMIHLPPSLQCNGW
;
A
#
# COMPACT_ATOMS: atom_id res chain seq x y z
N MET A 1 4.91 -11.08 -13.92
CA MET A 1 5.16 -9.99 -12.94
C MET A 1 4.56 -8.67 -13.41
N LYS A 2 4.98 -8.12 -14.55
CA LYS A 2 4.38 -6.87 -15.07
C LYS A 2 2.87 -6.95 -15.28
N ASN A 3 2.34 -8.11 -15.65
CA ASN A 3 0.89 -8.31 -15.82
C ASN A 3 0.13 -8.22 -14.48
N LEU A 4 0.69 -8.78 -13.39
CA LEU A 4 0.07 -8.71 -12.06
C LEU A 4 0.05 -7.29 -11.49
N CYS A 5 1.08 -6.48 -11.72
CA CYS A 5 1.09 -5.08 -11.32
C CYS A 5 -0.03 -4.28 -12.02
N ALA A 6 -0.16 -4.46 -13.32
CA ALA A 6 -1.21 -3.81 -14.11
C ALA A 6 -2.62 -4.29 -13.70
N GLU A 7 -2.78 -5.57 -13.40
CA GLU A 7 -4.04 -6.14 -12.91
C GLU A 7 -4.40 -5.59 -11.54
N LEU A 8 -3.45 -5.50 -10.61
CA LEU A 8 -3.66 -4.93 -9.28
C LEU A 8 -4.06 -3.45 -9.36
N GLU A 9 -3.34 -2.64 -10.15
CA GLU A 9 -3.65 -1.22 -10.33
C GLU A 9 -5.05 -1.04 -10.92
N ARG A 10 -5.40 -1.81 -11.94
CA ARG A 10 -6.74 -1.77 -12.53
C ARG A 10 -7.82 -2.15 -11.51
N THR A 11 -7.62 -3.22 -10.75
CA THR A 11 -8.54 -3.66 -9.69
C THR A 11 -8.79 -2.54 -8.69
N TRP A 12 -7.74 -1.87 -8.23
CA TRP A 12 -7.89 -0.73 -7.33
C TRP A 12 -8.68 0.41 -7.97
N HIS A 13 -8.33 0.82 -9.19
CA HIS A 13 -8.98 1.95 -9.85
C HIS A 13 -10.47 1.69 -10.16
N GLU A 14 -10.83 0.45 -10.43
CA GLU A 14 -12.21 0.06 -10.72
C GLU A 14 -13.05 -0.19 -9.47
N GLU A 15 -12.47 -0.86 -8.45
CA GLU A 15 -13.21 -1.32 -7.27
C GLU A 15 -13.02 -0.42 -6.05
N ILE A 16 -11.97 0.38 -6.01
CA ILE A 16 -11.67 1.36 -4.96
C ILE A 16 -11.47 2.74 -5.59
N PRO A 17 -12.54 3.45 -5.95
CA PRO A 17 -12.45 4.68 -6.76
C PRO A 17 -11.53 5.76 -6.20
N ILE A 18 -11.38 5.86 -4.88
CA ILE A 18 -10.47 6.83 -4.26
C ILE A 18 -9.01 6.60 -4.67
N SER A 19 -8.61 5.36 -4.93
CA SER A 19 -7.25 5.05 -5.38
C SER A 19 -6.92 5.72 -6.72
N LYS A 20 -7.92 5.79 -7.60
CA LYS A 20 -7.80 6.50 -8.88
C LYS A 20 -7.71 8.01 -8.68
N ALA A 21 -8.55 8.57 -7.82
CA ALA A 21 -8.54 10.00 -7.48
C ALA A 21 -7.20 10.43 -6.83
N MET A 22 -6.61 9.56 -6.03
CA MET A 22 -5.27 9.77 -5.44
C MET A 22 -4.12 9.62 -6.45
N GLY A 23 -4.39 9.11 -7.66
CA GLY A 23 -3.37 8.83 -8.66
C GLY A 23 -2.42 7.71 -8.28
N ILE A 24 -2.91 6.70 -7.57
CA ILE A 24 -2.09 5.57 -7.10
C ILE A 24 -1.68 4.68 -8.27
N ARG A 25 -0.41 4.34 -8.33
CA ARG A 25 0.19 3.46 -9.34
C ARG A 25 1.02 2.37 -8.70
N VAL A 26 0.93 1.18 -9.27
CA VAL A 26 1.83 0.06 -8.92
C VAL A 26 3.07 0.16 -9.79
N THR A 27 4.22 0.46 -9.17
CA THR A 27 5.47 0.66 -9.91
C THR A 27 6.31 -0.59 -10.04
N ASP A 28 6.30 -1.46 -9.02
CA ASP A 28 7.07 -2.69 -9.05
C ASP A 28 6.54 -3.74 -8.07
N PHE A 29 6.73 -5.00 -8.44
CA PHE A 29 6.55 -6.16 -7.57
C PHE A 29 7.62 -7.20 -7.90
N ALA A 30 8.59 -7.36 -7.01
CA ALA A 30 9.68 -8.31 -7.14
C ALA A 30 10.21 -8.72 -5.75
N ASN A 31 10.70 -9.94 -5.63
CA ASN A 31 11.31 -10.47 -4.39
C ASN A 31 10.43 -10.23 -3.15
N ASP A 32 9.14 -10.52 -3.26
CA ASP A 32 8.15 -10.30 -2.20
C ASP A 32 8.08 -8.85 -1.70
N GLN A 33 8.44 -7.90 -2.54
CA GLN A 33 8.33 -6.47 -2.28
C GLN A 33 7.43 -5.81 -3.31
N LEU A 34 6.42 -5.10 -2.82
CA LEU A 34 5.52 -4.27 -3.62
C LEU A 34 5.89 -2.80 -3.43
N VAL A 35 6.01 -2.06 -4.53
CA VAL A 35 6.25 -0.62 -4.52
C VAL A 35 5.09 0.09 -5.20
N VAL A 36 4.52 1.06 -4.49
CA VAL A 36 3.37 1.86 -4.92
C VAL A 36 3.73 3.33 -4.84
N ARG A 37 3.29 4.10 -5.82
CA ARG A 37 3.57 5.52 -5.93
C ARG A 37 2.29 6.33 -6.14
N ALA A 38 2.26 7.54 -5.59
CA ALA A 38 1.28 8.57 -5.92
C ALA A 38 1.96 9.95 -6.01
N GLU A 39 1.52 10.79 -6.94
CA GLU A 39 2.01 12.16 -7.03
C GLU A 39 1.52 13.00 -5.85
N LEU A 40 2.30 14.02 -5.49
CA LEU A 40 1.99 14.84 -4.32
C LEU A 40 0.73 15.69 -4.54
N GLU A 41 0.57 16.27 -5.73
CA GLU A 41 -0.46 17.26 -6.02
C GLU A 41 -1.89 16.84 -5.63
N PRO A 42 -2.42 15.65 -6.03
CA PRO A 42 -3.76 15.24 -5.61
C PRO A 42 -3.85 14.84 -4.13
N ASN A 43 -2.75 14.81 -3.42
CA ASN A 43 -2.62 14.30 -2.05
C ASN A 43 -2.07 15.33 -1.07
N ILE A 44 -2.09 16.60 -1.42
CA ILE A 44 -1.53 17.66 -0.57
C ILE A 44 -2.49 18.08 0.54
N ASN A 45 -1.92 18.58 1.64
CA ASN A 45 -2.63 19.23 2.73
C ASN A 45 -2.51 20.77 2.63
N VAL A 46 -3.03 21.47 3.63
CA VAL A 46 -2.99 22.95 3.71
C VAL A 46 -1.58 23.54 3.76
N HIS A 47 -0.57 22.75 4.07
CA HIS A 47 0.84 23.16 4.14
C HIS A 47 1.62 22.81 2.86
N GLY A 48 0.97 22.24 1.82
CA GLY A 48 1.63 21.81 0.60
C GLY A 48 2.49 20.54 0.77
N THR A 49 2.27 19.78 1.83
CA THR A 49 2.89 18.47 2.07
C THR A 49 1.85 17.37 1.92
N ALA A 50 2.27 16.11 1.95
CA ALA A 50 1.33 15.01 1.82
C ALA A 50 0.33 14.98 2.98
N PHE A 51 -0.96 14.88 2.64
CA PHE A 51 -2.03 14.74 3.61
C PHE A 51 -1.92 13.42 4.35
N ALA A 52 -2.05 13.46 5.67
CA ALA A 52 -1.93 12.29 6.55
C ALA A 52 -2.88 11.15 6.15
N GLY A 53 -4.11 11.48 5.76
CA GLY A 53 -5.09 10.51 5.26
C GLY A 53 -4.65 9.83 3.97
N SER A 54 -4.01 10.56 3.05
CA SER A 54 -3.44 9.99 1.83
C SER A 54 -2.28 9.04 2.14
N LEU A 55 -1.42 9.39 3.08
CA LEU A 55 -0.33 8.50 3.53
C LEU A 55 -0.88 7.22 4.14
N TYR A 56 -1.94 7.32 4.96
CA TYR A 56 -2.58 6.12 5.51
C TYR A 56 -3.25 5.28 4.42
N ALA A 57 -3.96 5.91 3.50
CA ALA A 57 -4.66 5.21 2.43
C ALA A 57 -3.72 4.48 1.48
N ILE A 58 -2.62 5.10 1.04
CA ILE A 58 -1.63 4.43 0.17
C ILE A 58 -0.94 3.27 0.90
N ALA A 59 -0.69 3.41 2.19
CA ALA A 59 -0.13 2.33 3.01
C ALA A 59 -1.12 1.17 3.14
N ALA A 60 -2.39 1.46 3.40
CA ALA A 60 -3.46 0.45 3.47
C ALA A 60 -3.59 -0.30 2.14
N LEU A 61 -3.59 0.42 1.01
CA LEU A 61 -3.63 -0.17 -0.33
C LEU A 61 -2.38 -1.01 -0.62
N CYS A 62 -1.21 -0.56 -0.18
CA CYS A 62 0.04 -1.31 -0.38
C CYS A 62 -0.01 -2.65 0.37
N GLY A 63 -0.46 -2.69 1.61
CA GLY A 63 -0.64 -3.93 2.38
C GLY A 63 -1.73 -4.84 1.79
N TRP A 64 -2.87 -4.27 1.42
CA TRP A 64 -3.94 -4.99 0.72
C TRP A 64 -3.43 -5.59 -0.59
N GLY A 65 -2.71 -4.81 -1.38
CA GLY A 65 -2.15 -5.23 -2.65
C GLY A 65 -1.12 -6.35 -2.51
N MET A 66 -0.27 -6.28 -1.50
CA MET A 66 0.66 -7.37 -1.20
C MET A 66 -0.09 -8.67 -0.90
N THR A 67 -1.13 -8.61 -0.07
CA THR A 67 -1.97 -9.78 0.24
C THR A 67 -2.63 -10.32 -1.03
N TRP A 68 -3.20 -9.43 -1.85
CA TRP A 68 -3.81 -9.81 -3.12
C TRP A 68 -2.82 -10.52 -4.05
N LEU A 69 -1.59 -10.01 -4.18
CA LEU A 69 -0.53 -10.63 -4.98
C LEU A 69 -0.15 -12.01 -4.45
N GLN A 70 -0.06 -12.17 -3.12
CA GLN A 70 0.24 -13.45 -2.49
C GLN A 70 -0.89 -14.48 -2.73
N LEU A 71 -2.15 -14.06 -2.65
CA LEU A 71 -3.29 -14.93 -2.94
C LEU A 71 -3.29 -15.35 -4.42
N LYS A 72 -3.11 -14.40 -5.33
CA LYS A 72 -3.08 -14.67 -6.78
C LYS A 72 -1.93 -15.60 -7.17
N THR A 73 -0.74 -15.35 -6.70
CA THR A 73 0.44 -16.17 -7.04
C THR A 73 0.34 -17.60 -6.50
N ARG A 74 -0.33 -17.78 -5.36
CA ARG A 74 -0.57 -19.10 -4.74
C ARG A 74 -1.87 -19.76 -5.16
N ARG A 75 -2.69 -19.09 -5.98
CA ARG A 75 -4.01 -19.57 -6.41
C ARG A 75 -4.93 -19.89 -5.23
N ILE A 76 -4.93 -18.99 -4.25
CA ILE A 76 -5.79 -19.07 -3.08
C ILE A 76 -6.94 -18.07 -3.25
N ASP A 77 -8.17 -18.54 -3.11
CA ASP A 77 -9.35 -17.69 -3.06
C ASP A 77 -9.54 -17.12 -1.66
N GLY A 78 -9.91 -15.83 -1.59
CA GLY A 78 -10.17 -15.18 -0.30
C GLY A 78 -10.54 -13.72 -0.46
N SER A 79 -11.23 -13.20 0.53
CA SER A 79 -11.53 -11.77 0.65
C SER A 79 -10.51 -11.11 1.57
N ILE A 80 -10.09 -9.91 1.21
CA ILE A 80 -9.07 -9.17 1.93
C ILE A 80 -9.73 -8.03 2.69
N VAL A 81 -9.60 -8.02 4.01
CA VAL A 81 -10.11 -6.98 4.89
C VAL A 81 -9.02 -6.55 5.84
N ILE A 82 -8.85 -5.24 6.03
CA ILE A 82 -7.96 -4.72 7.06
C ILE A 82 -8.72 -4.65 8.38
N ALA A 83 -8.30 -5.46 9.35
CA ALA A 83 -8.93 -5.50 10.67
C ALA A 83 -8.34 -4.48 11.64
N ASN A 84 -7.06 -4.15 11.47
CA ASN A 84 -6.33 -3.24 12.34
C ASN A 84 -5.18 -2.60 11.56
N GLY A 85 -4.89 -1.34 11.84
CA GLY A 85 -3.78 -0.63 11.25
C GLY A 85 -3.29 0.48 12.17
N GLN A 86 -1.99 0.71 12.17
CA GLN A 86 -1.36 1.77 12.94
C GLN A 86 -0.33 2.47 12.07
N ILE A 87 -0.33 3.79 12.07
CA ILE A 87 0.65 4.61 11.36
C ILE A 87 1.36 5.54 12.34
N HIS A 88 2.64 5.73 12.13
CA HIS A 88 3.45 6.70 12.84
C HIS A 88 3.98 7.73 11.85
N TYR A 89 3.61 9.00 12.03
CA TYR A 89 4.03 10.09 11.17
C TYR A 89 5.28 10.75 11.75
N GLU A 90 6.44 10.53 11.14
CA GLU A 90 7.70 11.04 11.67
C GLU A 90 8.08 12.40 11.08
N ARG A 91 7.79 12.60 9.78
CA ARG A 91 8.17 13.81 9.05
C ARG A 91 7.16 14.16 7.96
N PRO A 92 7.05 15.46 7.62
CA PRO A 92 6.30 15.89 6.46
C PRO A 92 6.88 15.30 5.16
N VAL A 93 6.01 14.79 4.30
CA VAL A 93 6.38 14.30 2.96
C VAL A 93 6.15 15.44 1.96
N LYS A 94 7.23 15.87 1.31
CA LYS A 94 7.25 17.02 0.38
C LYS A 94 7.51 16.62 -1.08
N GLU A 95 7.53 15.34 -1.35
CA GLU A 95 7.84 14.74 -2.64
C GLU A 95 6.75 13.71 -2.99
N PRO A 96 6.74 13.15 -4.20
CA PRO A 96 5.85 12.06 -4.52
C PRO A 96 5.88 10.96 -3.47
N ILE A 97 4.71 10.45 -3.13
CA ILE A 97 4.55 9.43 -2.10
C ILE A 97 4.98 8.09 -2.67
N VAL A 98 5.89 7.40 -1.99
CA VAL A 98 6.30 6.04 -2.33
C VAL A 98 6.06 5.16 -1.12
N ALA A 99 5.18 4.18 -1.26
CA ALA A 99 4.92 3.15 -0.25
C ALA A 99 5.54 1.83 -0.69
N THR A 100 6.22 1.17 0.22
CA THR A 100 6.82 -0.14 -0.02
C THR A 100 6.32 -1.12 1.03
N CYS A 101 5.81 -2.25 0.57
CA CYS A 101 5.41 -3.36 1.43
C CYS A 101 6.28 -4.57 1.12
N ARG A 102 6.82 -5.18 2.16
CA ARG A 102 7.57 -6.43 2.05
C ARG A 102 6.82 -7.55 2.75
N PHE A 103 6.62 -8.65 2.04
CA PHE A 103 6.09 -9.88 2.62
C PHE A 103 7.19 -10.60 3.39
N ILE A 104 6.95 -10.85 4.67
CA ILE A 104 7.86 -11.60 5.54
C ILE A 104 7.12 -12.88 5.94
N LEU A 105 7.73 -14.05 5.72
CA LEU A 105 7.20 -15.32 6.17
C LEU A 105 7.02 -15.31 7.68
N ALA A 106 5.82 -15.60 8.14
CA ALA A 106 5.35 -15.65 9.53
C ALA A 106 4.56 -14.40 9.97
N ASP A 107 3.34 -14.28 9.43
CA ASP A 107 2.24 -13.50 10.01
C ASP A 107 2.43 -11.96 10.15
N GLN A 108 3.46 -11.38 9.54
CA GLN A 108 3.70 -9.94 9.66
C GLN A 108 3.97 -9.27 8.31
N PHE A 109 3.26 -8.17 8.05
CA PHE A 109 3.59 -7.25 6.98
C PHE A 109 4.24 -5.99 7.56
N THR A 110 5.36 -5.59 7.01
CA THR A 110 5.90 -4.27 7.26
C THR A 110 5.67 -3.40 6.04
N ILE A 111 4.95 -2.32 6.21
CA ILE A 111 4.74 -1.31 5.18
C ILE A 111 5.56 -0.09 5.56
N SER A 112 6.40 0.33 4.63
CA SER A 112 7.20 1.53 4.80
C SER A 112 6.79 2.56 3.76
N ILE A 113 6.53 3.77 4.19
CA ILE A 113 6.48 4.93 3.32
C ILE A 113 7.88 5.53 3.36
N VAL A 114 8.61 5.37 2.27
CA VAL A 114 10.03 5.67 2.23
C VAL A 114 10.28 6.92 1.40
N LYS A 115 10.98 7.88 2.02
CA LYS A 115 11.79 8.85 1.29
C LYS A 115 13.18 8.22 1.05
N PRO A 116 13.85 8.41 -0.11
CA PRO A 116 15.24 8.03 -0.25
C PRO A 116 16.07 8.62 0.90
N GLY A 117 16.53 7.77 1.81
CA GLY A 117 17.39 8.13 2.93
C GLY A 117 16.79 8.18 4.34
N LYS A 118 15.46 8.07 4.54
CA LYS A 118 14.87 7.98 5.92
C LYS A 118 13.50 7.32 5.90
N TYR A 119 13.23 6.48 6.90
CA TYR A 119 12.11 5.55 6.98
C TYR A 119 10.96 6.08 7.84
N SER A 120 9.74 5.98 7.35
CA SER A 120 8.54 5.92 8.20
C SER A 120 8.01 4.49 8.14
N MET A 121 7.91 3.84 9.28
CA MET A 121 7.46 2.44 9.34
C MET A 121 5.99 2.39 9.76
N ILE A 122 5.19 1.66 8.99
CA ILE A 122 3.86 1.25 9.40
C ILE A 122 3.94 -0.22 9.77
N HIS A 123 3.69 -0.53 11.03
CA HIS A 123 3.50 -1.90 11.47
C HIS A 123 2.02 -2.23 11.33
N LEU A 124 1.70 -3.17 10.46
CA LEU A 124 0.43 -3.86 10.52
C LEU A 124 0.62 -5.07 11.43
N PRO A 125 -0.15 -5.18 12.52
CA PRO A 125 -0.09 -6.36 13.39
C PRO A 125 -0.55 -7.62 12.65
N PRO A 126 -0.18 -8.83 13.15
CA PRO A 126 -0.30 -10.11 12.42
C PRO A 126 -1.71 -10.60 12.12
N SER A 127 -2.74 -9.85 12.38
CA SER A 127 -4.12 -10.27 12.16
C SER A 127 -4.72 -9.74 10.85
N LEU A 128 -4.13 -10.03 9.72
CA LEU A 128 -4.88 -10.15 8.48
C LEU A 128 -5.60 -11.50 8.53
N GLN A 129 -6.66 -11.58 9.32
CA GLN A 129 -7.54 -12.72 9.27
C GLN A 129 -8.32 -12.65 7.95
N CYS A 130 -8.01 -13.58 7.05
CA CYS A 130 -8.94 -13.95 5.99
C CYS A 130 -10.15 -14.62 6.66
N ASN A 131 -11.06 -13.83 7.19
CA ASN A 131 -12.36 -14.33 7.60
C ASN A 131 -13.25 -14.28 6.36
N GLY A 132 -13.59 -15.45 5.85
CA GLY A 132 -14.62 -15.59 4.84
C GLY A 132 -15.92 -14.97 5.35
N TRP A 133 -16.45 -14.08 4.58
CA TRP A 133 -17.84 -13.60 4.68
C TRP A 133 -18.75 -14.54 3.91
#